data_7c61c6eff4bbf1751d6936b5ce79c0d8
#
_entry.id   7c61c6eff4bbf1751d6936b5ce79c0d8
#
_cell.length_a   1.000
_cell.length_b   1.000
_cell.length_c   1.000
_cell.angle_alpha   90.00
_cell.angle_beta   90.00
_cell.angle_gamma   90.00
#
_symmetry.space_group_name_H-M   'P 1'
#
loop_
_entity.id
_entity.type
_entity.pdbx_description
1 polymer ?
#
loop_
_entity_poly.entity_id
_entity_poly.type
_entity_poly.pdbx_seq_one_letter_code
_entity_poly.pdbx_strand_id
1 'polypeptide(L)'
;MKRSLEQNDCLHKWTRVIASHLQDSGVAVSHDTVKELILLELGNTKRVKVPGLKERVIPMRSHQYKRMDFDLNEYDRKNNFVSMNSLLSKVEAWAATDLNLQLEGVKSKEGVG
;
A
#
# COMPACT_ATOMS: atom_id res chain seq x y z
N MET A 1 9.30 0.20 -14.64
CA MET A 1 8.02 -0.47 -14.95
C MET A 1 7.04 -0.24 -13.81
N LYS A 2 5.83 0.12 -14.14
CA LYS A 2 4.83 0.40 -13.12
C LYS A 2 4.14 -0.87 -12.68
N ARG A 3 3.35 -0.77 -11.61
CA ARG A 3 2.63 -1.91 -11.07
C ARG A 3 1.74 -2.56 -12.13
N SER A 4 1.47 -3.84 -11.97
CA SER A 4 0.58 -4.54 -12.87
C SER A 4 -0.89 -4.30 -12.49
N LEU A 5 -1.80 -4.60 -13.41
CA LEU A 5 -3.23 -4.52 -13.11
C LEU A 5 -3.61 -5.49 -12.00
N GLU A 6 -2.97 -6.66 -11.99
CA GLU A 6 -3.23 -7.66 -10.95
C GLU A 6 -2.83 -7.17 -9.58
N GLN A 7 -1.70 -6.47 -9.49
CA GLN A 7 -1.28 -5.88 -8.22
C GLN A 7 -2.24 -4.80 -7.77
N ASN A 8 -2.72 -3.99 -8.70
CA ASN A 8 -3.69 -2.96 -8.38
C ASN A 8 -4.99 -3.57 -7.88
N ASP A 9 -5.47 -4.61 -8.55
CA ASP A 9 -6.68 -5.29 -8.16
C ASP A 9 -6.52 -5.96 -6.80
N CYS A 10 -5.36 -6.54 -6.54
CA CYS A 10 -5.06 -7.14 -5.26
C CYS A 10 -5.12 -6.10 -4.14
N LEU A 11 -4.50 -4.94 -4.35
CA LEU A 11 -4.53 -3.88 -3.35
C LEU A 11 -5.96 -3.44 -3.06
N HIS A 12 -6.76 -3.21 -4.10
CA HIS A 12 -8.16 -2.80 -3.92
C HIS A 12 -8.98 -3.86 -3.19
N LYS A 13 -8.79 -5.12 -3.57
CA LYS A 13 -9.49 -6.22 -2.91
C LYS A 13 -9.13 -6.29 -1.44
N TRP A 14 -7.85 -6.19 -1.13
CA TRP A 14 -7.38 -6.28 0.24
C TRP A 14 -7.87 -5.10 1.09
N THR A 15 -7.91 -3.89 0.53
CA THR A 15 -8.41 -2.75 1.30
C THR A 15 -9.88 -2.93 1.65
N ARG A 16 -10.67 -3.55 0.77
CA ARG A 16 -12.07 -3.83 1.08
C ARG A 16 -12.21 -4.90 2.16
N VAL A 17 -11.41 -5.95 2.07
CA VAL A 17 -11.43 -7.01 3.07
C VAL A 17 -11.03 -6.46 4.44
N ILE A 18 -9.98 -5.66 4.48
CA ILE A 18 -9.51 -5.05 5.73
C ILE A 18 -10.57 -4.11 6.30
N ALA A 19 -11.16 -3.26 5.45
CA ALA A 19 -12.19 -2.34 5.91
C ALA A 19 -13.39 -3.08 6.50
N SER A 20 -13.81 -4.15 5.83
CA SER A 20 -14.92 -4.97 6.32
C SER A 20 -14.58 -5.62 7.68
N HIS A 21 -13.37 -6.14 7.80
CA HIS A 21 -12.90 -6.73 9.05
C HIS A 21 -12.89 -5.71 10.18
N LEU A 22 -12.41 -4.50 9.90
CA LEU A 22 -12.37 -3.45 10.91
C LEU A 22 -13.76 -2.98 11.29
N GLN A 23 -14.67 -2.86 10.32
CA GLN A 23 -16.05 -2.48 10.60
C GLN A 23 -16.73 -3.52 11.48
N ASP A 24 -16.47 -4.79 11.22
CA ASP A 24 -17.02 -5.88 12.04
C ASP A 24 -16.48 -5.82 13.48
N SER A 25 -15.30 -5.24 13.65
CA SER A 25 -14.69 -5.07 14.98
C SER A 25 -15.06 -3.75 15.63
N GLY A 26 -15.94 -2.97 15.01
CA GLY A 26 -16.39 -1.71 15.59
C GLY A 26 -15.61 -0.48 15.16
N VAL A 27 -14.71 -0.59 14.19
CA VAL A 27 -13.94 0.55 13.68
C VAL A 27 -14.64 1.10 12.45
N ALA A 28 -15.08 2.36 12.51
CA ALA A 28 -15.84 2.96 11.43
C ALA A 28 -14.91 3.54 10.37
N VAL A 29 -14.50 2.72 9.42
CA VAL A 29 -13.63 3.17 8.32
C VAL A 29 -14.17 2.65 7.00
N SER A 30 -13.97 3.43 5.94
CA SER A 30 -14.29 2.99 4.58
C SER A 30 -13.05 2.36 3.96
N HIS A 31 -13.24 1.64 2.85
CA HIS A 31 -12.10 1.06 2.17
C HIS A 31 -11.17 2.14 1.58
N ASP A 32 -11.73 3.29 1.19
CA ASP A 32 -10.89 4.40 0.71
C ASP A 32 -10.00 4.94 1.81
N THR A 33 -10.53 5.07 3.03
CA THR A 33 -9.74 5.50 4.17
C THR A 33 -8.66 4.49 4.50
N VAL A 34 -9.00 3.21 4.48
CA VAL A 34 -8.02 2.14 4.73
C VAL A 34 -6.90 2.21 3.70
N LYS A 35 -7.23 2.38 2.43
CA LYS A 35 -6.23 2.48 1.37
C LYS A 35 -5.31 3.67 1.60
N GLU A 36 -5.87 4.82 1.93
CA GLU A 36 -5.08 6.03 2.20
C GLU A 36 -4.11 5.81 3.36
N LEU A 37 -4.58 5.20 4.44
CA LEU A 37 -3.74 4.94 5.60
C LEU A 37 -2.64 3.92 5.29
N ILE A 38 -2.95 2.90 4.52
CA ILE A 38 -1.95 1.92 4.10
C ILE A 38 -0.86 2.60 3.29
N LEU A 39 -1.24 3.42 2.32
CA LEU A 39 -0.26 4.11 1.49
C LEU A 39 0.59 5.07 2.31
N LEU A 40 -0.02 5.71 3.31
CA LEU A 40 0.68 6.66 4.17
C LEU A 40 1.63 5.99 5.14
N GLU A 41 1.20 4.90 5.77
CA GLU A 41 1.97 4.27 6.85
C GLU A 41 2.92 3.18 6.37
N LEU A 42 2.54 2.43 5.36
CA LEU A 42 3.33 1.30 4.87
C LEU A 42 3.98 1.56 3.53
N GLY A 43 3.50 2.55 2.80
CA GLY A 43 3.98 2.81 1.45
C GLY A 43 4.95 3.97 1.36
N ASN A 44 5.10 4.49 0.16
CA ASN A 44 6.02 5.58 -0.12
C ASN A 44 5.36 6.92 0.17
N THR A 45 6.10 7.82 0.81
CA THR A 45 5.58 9.13 1.17
C THR A 45 6.59 10.21 0.83
N LYS A 46 6.12 11.45 0.82
CA LYS A 46 7.01 12.59 0.70
C LYS A 46 6.51 13.71 1.60
N ARG A 47 7.43 14.57 2.02
CA ARG A 47 7.09 15.73 2.83
C ARG A 47 6.84 16.92 1.91
N VAL A 48 5.79 17.66 2.20
CA VAL A 48 5.43 18.85 1.43
C VAL A 48 5.23 20.02 2.37
N LYS A 49 5.89 21.13 2.07
CA LYS A 49 5.74 22.35 2.84
C LYS A 49 5.34 23.46 1.89
N VAL A 50 4.17 24.04 2.12
CA VAL A 50 3.70 25.19 1.36
C VAL A 50 3.76 26.40 2.28
N PRO A 51 4.31 27.53 1.82
CA PRO A 51 4.38 28.72 2.67
C PRO A 51 3.01 29.08 3.27
N GLY A 52 3.01 29.33 4.57
CA GLY A 52 1.78 29.65 5.28
C GLY A 52 1.00 28.46 5.79
N LEU A 53 1.35 27.26 5.41
CA LEU A 53 0.68 26.04 5.85
C LEU A 53 1.64 25.13 6.60
N LYS A 54 1.09 24.20 7.37
CA LYS A 54 1.92 23.25 8.08
C LYS A 54 2.53 22.25 7.11
N GLU A 55 3.74 21.80 7.42
CA GLU A 55 4.34 20.69 6.68
C GLU A 55 3.48 19.45 6.83
N ARG A 56 3.32 18.71 5.76
CA ARG A 56 2.53 17.48 5.76
C ARG A 56 3.27 16.37 5.04
N VAL A 57 2.97 15.14 5.46
CA VAL A 57 3.45 13.95 4.78
C VAL A 57 2.32 13.46 3.89
N ILE A 58 2.60 13.26 2.61
CA ILE A 58 1.60 12.81 1.64
C ILE A 58 2.02 11.47 1.06
N PRO A 59 1.07 10.55 0.87
CA PRO A 59 1.38 9.27 0.28
C PRO A 59 1.54 9.37 -1.24
N MET A 60 2.41 8.55 -1.79
CA MET A 60 2.49 8.35 -3.23
C MET A 60 1.26 7.58 -3.68
N ARG A 61 0.69 7.97 -4.80
CA ARG A 61 -0.48 7.29 -5.33
C ARG A 61 -0.12 5.92 -5.89
N SER A 62 -1.06 4.98 -5.78
CA SER A 62 -0.77 3.59 -6.14
C SER A 62 -0.34 3.42 -7.59
N HIS A 63 -0.86 4.26 -8.50
CA HIS A 63 -0.50 4.14 -9.92
C HIS A 63 0.93 4.58 -10.21
N GLN A 64 1.61 5.22 -9.25
CA GLN A 64 2.98 5.68 -9.42
C GLN A 64 4.01 4.68 -8.94
N TYR A 65 3.58 3.60 -8.30
CA TYR A 65 4.50 2.58 -7.80
C TYR A 65 5.09 1.77 -8.93
N LYS A 66 6.38 1.42 -8.79
CA LYS A 66 6.99 0.43 -9.67
C LYS A 66 6.45 -0.95 -9.30
N ARG A 67 6.50 -1.87 -10.23
CA ARG A 67 5.92 -3.20 -10.02
C ARG A 67 6.76 -4.05 -9.06
N MET A 68 8.06 -4.13 -9.31
CA MET A 68 8.96 -5.00 -8.53
C MET A 68 10.15 -4.21 -8.04
N ASP A 69 10.84 -4.73 -7.04
CA ASP A 69 11.98 -4.05 -6.45
C ASP A 69 13.11 -3.82 -7.47
N PHE A 70 13.29 -4.75 -8.42
CA PHE A 70 14.34 -4.58 -9.41
C PHE A 70 14.03 -3.45 -10.41
N ASP A 71 12.82 -2.94 -10.41
CA ASP A 71 12.45 -1.79 -11.24
C ASP A 71 12.79 -0.45 -10.57
N LEU A 72 13.18 -0.46 -9.30
CA LEU A 72 13.48 0.76 -8.57
C LEU A 72 14.79 1.38 -9.09
N ASN A 73 14.76 2.69 -9.33
CA ASN A 73 15.95 3.40 -9.78
C ASN A 73 16.70 4.00 -8.60
N GLU A 74 17.77 4.74 -8.90
CA GLU A 74 18.60 5.33 -7.85
C GLU A 74 17.83 6.33 -7.01
N TYR A 75 16.99 7.14 -7.64
CA TYR A 75 16.15 8.10 -6.92
C TYR A 75 15.21 7.40 -5.95
N ASP A 76 14.57 6.31 -6.41
CA ASP A 76 13.67 5.54 -5.56
C ASP A 76 14.40 4.99 -4.33
N ARG A 77 15.60 4.45 -4.55
CA ARG A 77 16.39 3.86 -3.46
C ARG A 77 16.86 4.92 -2.48
N LYS A 78 17.24 6.08 -2.97
CA LYS A 78 17.68 7.18 -2.11
C LYS A 78 16.55 7.65 -1.20
N ASN A 79 15.30 7.56 -1.67
CA ASN A 79 14.16 7.99 -0.89
C ASN A 79 13.53 6.84 -0.10
N ASN A 80 14.16 5.68 -0.10
CA ASN A 80 13.67 4.48 0.59
C ASN A 80 12.29 4.05 0.08
N PHE A 81 12.03 4.27 -1.20
CA PHE A 81 10.78 3.86 -1.80
C PHE A 81 10.75 2.35 -1.99
N VAL A 82 9.55 1.79 -1.92
CA VAL A 82 9.33 0.37 -2.14
C VAL A 82 8.48 0.17 -3.39
N SER A 83 8.57 -1.01 -3.98
CA SER A 83 7.73 -1.38 -5.11
C SER A 83 6.34 -1.76 -4.63
N MET A 84 5.41 -1.89 -5.56
CA MET A 84 4.07 -2.36 -5.22
C MET A 84 4.12 -3.77 -4.63
N ASN A 85 4.99 -4.63 -5.15
CA ASN A 85 5.13 -5.98 -4.62
C ASN A 85 5.56 -5.96 -3.15
N SER A 86 6.52 -5.11 -2.81
CA SER A 86 6.97 -4.97 -1.42
C SER A 86 5.89 -4.35 -0.55
N LEU A 87 5.14 -3.38 -1.07
CA LEU A 87 4.03 -2.80 -0.33
C LEU A 87 2.98 -3.85 0.01
N LEU A 88 2.61 -4.67 -0.96
CA LEU A 88 1.63 -5.72 -0.73
C LEU A 88 2.11 -6.73 0.31
N SER A 89 3.41 -7.04 0.31
CA SER A 89 3.98 -7.92 1.34
C SER A 89 3.88 -7.30 2.73
N LYS A 90 4.11 -5.99 2.83
CA LYS A 90 3.99 -5.29 4.10
C LYS A 90 2.54 -5.27 4.59
N VAL A 91 1.60 -5.06 3.68
CA VAL A 91 0.17 -5.07 4.02
C VAL A 91 -0.24 -6.44 4.54
N GLU A 92 0.19 -7.48 3.86
CA GLU A 92 -0.11 -8.86 4.27
C GLU A 92 0.44 -9.15 5.66
N ALA A 93 1.68 -8.76 5.93
CA ALA A 93 2.31 -8.98 7.22
C ALA A 93 1.62 -8.19 8.33
N TRP A 94 1.29 -6.94 8.04
CA TRP A 94 0.59 -6.11 9.01
C TRP A 94 -0.78 -6.68 9.36
N ALA A 95 -1.54 -7.08 8.36
CA ALA A 95 -2.88 -7.63 8.59
C ALA A 95 -2.81 -8.92 9.42
N ALA A 96 -1.85 -9.78 9.11
CA ALA A 96 -1.69 -11.03 9.86
C ALA A 96 -1.28 -10.78 11.30
N THR A 97 -0.38 -9.81 11.52
CA THR A 97 0.18 -9.56 12.84
C THR A 97 -0.76 -8.72 13.72
N ASP A 98 -1.26 -7.62 13.16
CA ASP A 98 -2.01 -6.65 13.98
C ASP A 98 -3.50 -6.82 13.92
N LEU A 99 -4.03 -7.42 12.86
CA LEU A 99 -5.47 -7.61 12.70
C LEU A 99 -5.88 -9.07 12.81
N ASN A 100 -4.92 -9.97 12.95
CA ASN A 100 -5.16 -11.40 12.95
C ASN A 100 -6.00 -11.80 11.73
N LEU A 101 -5.68 -11.21 10.59
CA LEU A 101 -6.42 -11.38 9.35
C LEU A 101 -5.53 -11.95 8.27
N GLN A 102 -5.91 -13.10 7.73
CA GLN A 102 -5.17 -13.72 6.65
C GLN A 102 -5.68 -13.17 5.31
N LEU A 103 -4.86 -12.43 4.62
CA LEU A 103 -5.24 -11.92 3.30
C LEU A 103 -4.94 -12.96 2.25
N GLU A 104 -5.87 -13.15 1.35
CA GLU A 104 -5.73 -14.12 0.28
C GLU A 104 -5.72 -13.45 -1.08
N GLY A 105 -5.21 -14.14 -2.06
CA GLY A 105 -5.09 -13.62 -3.39
C GLY A 105 -3.64 -13.50 -3.78
N VAL A 106 -3.41 -12.96 -4.94
CA VAL A 106 -2.08 -12.93 -5.53
C VAL A 106 -1.59 -11.50 -5.54
N LYS A 107 -0.52 -11.20 -4.81
CA LYS A 107 0.06 -9.86 -4.83
C LYS A 107 0.84 -9.61 -6.11
N SER A 108 1.36 -10.66 -6.72
CA SER A 108 1.91 -10.58 -8.06
C SER A 108 1.66 -11.95 -8.68
N LYS A 109 1.58 -12.11 -9.93
CA LYS A 109 1.23 -13.41 -10.51
C LYS A 109 2.39 -14.37 -10.61
N GLU A 110 3.59 -13.89 -10.46
CA GLU A 110 4.71 -14.82 -10.55
C GLU A 110 4.70 -15.75 -9.37
N GLY A 111 5.05 -16.95 -9.60
CA GLY A 111 5.12 -17.94 -8.55
C GLY A 111 3.79 -18.52 -8.16
N VAL A 112 2.74 -18.05 -8.71
CA VAL A 112 1.46 -18.55 -8.37
C VAL A 112 0.95 -19.34 -9.49
N GLY A 113 1.45 -19.51 -10.23
CA GLY A 113 0.81 -20.32 -11.22
C GLY A 113 -0.64 -20.11 -11.08
#